data_12c796977d18025441a5d1824799cea7
#
_entry.id   12c796977d18025441a5d1824799cea7
#
_cell.length_a   1.000
_cell.length_b   1.000
_cell.length_c   1.000
_cell.angle_alpha   90.00
_cell.angle_beta   90.00
_cell.angle_gamma   90.00
#
_symmetry.space_group_name_H-M   'P 1'
#
loop_
_entity.id
_entity.type
_entity.pdbx_description
1 polymer ?
#
loop_
_entity_poly.entity_id
_entity_poly.type
_entity_poly.pdbx_seq_one_letter_code
_entity_poly.pdbx_strand_id
1 'polypeptide(L)'
;MATLEVTNEQLRLIQQALDMYSRIGIGQLWVIKDHPTYYNVLRDKLRPKKQIEVGDRTERGEVVEIGDGYIKTKGHWGNGEEIRTWTDEVKLSIDYGLYHQIRDEADKILSEGRNKLLQEDLGKNESYGIYNPNEVDESCRVAFDLIQVIRHEFWKNNPNRSSITVDSSVHLSTKESGKIKCKID
;
A
#
# COMPACT_ATOMS: atom_id res chain seq x y z
N MET A 1 24.41 22.39 -6.04
CA MET A 1 23.17 21.72 -6.48
C MET A 1 23.59 20.45 -7.17
N ALA A 2 23.00 19.30 -6.83
CA ALA A 2 23.25 18.02 -7.51
C ALA A 2 22.07 17.71 -8.44
N THR A 3 22.35 17.12 -9.61
CA THR A 3 21.34 16.62 -10.54
C THR A 3 21.47 15.12 -10.64
N LEU A 4 20.35 14.41 -10.61
CA LEU A 4 20.27 12.96 -10.77
C LEU A 4 19.43 12.67 -12.02
N GLU A 5 20.03 11.95 -12.97
CA GLU A 5 19.33 11.46 -14.16
C GLU A 5 18.95 9.99 -13.96
N VAL A 6 17.69 9.69 -14.08
CA VAL A 6 17.14 8.35 -13.84
C VAL A 6 16.00 8.05 -14.81
N THR A 7 15.77 6.78 -15.08
CA THR A 7 14.58 6.36 -15.83
C THR A 7 13.30 6.54 -15.01
N ASN A 8 12.14 6.55 -15.67
CA ASN A 8 10.85 6.60 -15.00
C ASN A 8 10.64 5.43 -14.01
N GLU A 9 11.15 4.23 -14.32
CA GLU A 9 11.11 3.07 -13.42
C GLU A 9 11.97 3.29 -12.18
N GLN A 10 13.19 3.79 -12.37
CA GLN A 10 14.08 4.13 -11.26
C GLN A 10 13.49 5.25 -10.38
N LEU A 11 12.86 6.26 -11.00
CA LEU A 11 12.20 7.33 -10.25
C LEU A 11 11.02 6.80 -9.42
N ARG A 12 10.24 5.83 -9.94
CA ARG A 12 9.18 5.15 -9.17
C ARG A 12 9.74 4.35 -8.00
N LEU A 13 10.86 3.67 -8.19
CA LEU A 13 11.54 2.95 -7.11
C LEU A 13 12.03 3.91 -6.02
N ILE A 14 12.62 5.04 -6.40
CA ILE A 14 13.03 6.11 -5.46
C ILE A 14 11.80 6.61 -4.69
N GLN A 15 10.71 6.90 -5.37
CA GLN A 15 9.45 7.32 -4.75
C GLN A 15 8.96 6.30 -3.70
N GLN A 16 8.94 5.01 -4.02
CA GLN A 16 8.54 3.94 -3.10
C GLN A 16 9.47 3.84 -1.88
N ALA A 17 10.77 3.95 -2.10
CA ALA A 17 11.75 3.91 -1.01
C ALA A 17 11.58 5.10 -0.05
N LEU A 18 11.37 6.30 -0.58
CA LEU A 18 11.12 7.50 0.20
C LEU A 18 9.78 7.44 0.94
N ASP A 19 8.72 6.87 0.32
CA ASP A 19 7.42 6.66 0.98
C ASP A 19 7.57 5.74 2.18
N MET A 20 8.25 4.61 2.01
CA MET A 20 8.54 3.70 3.12
C MET A 20 9.35 4.38 4.22
N TYR A 21 10.40 5.12 3.87
CA TYR A 21 11.23 5.83 4.82
C TYR A 21 10.43 6.85 5.64
N SER A 22 9.63 7.68 4.97
CA SER A 22 8.83 8.69 5.64
C SER A 22 7.75 8.07 6.55
N ARG A 23 7.11 6.96 6.11
CA ARG A 23 6.10 6.24 6.89
C ARG A 23 6.68 5.58 8.14
N ILE A 24 7.86 4.97 8.04
CA ILE A 24 8.58 4.44 9.21
C ILE A 24 8.86 5.57 10.20
N GLY A 25 9.30 6.72 9.72
CA GLY A 25 9.60 7.88 10.56
C GLY A 25 8.42 8.48 11.31
N ILE A 26 7.20 8.31 10.80
CA ILE A 26 5.97 8.69 11.51
C ILE A 26 5.35 7.53 12.32
N GLY A 27 6.06 6.44 12.49
CA GLY A 27 5.62 5.29 13.29
C GLY A 27 4.72 4.29 12.56
N GLN A 28 4.58 4.37 11.24
CA GLN A 28 3.80 3.42 10.45
C GLN A 28 4.63 2.17 10.09
N LEU A 29 5.08 1.40 11.09
CA LEU A 29 5.93 0.23 10.86
C LEU A 29 5.24 -0.89 10.05
N TRP A 30 3.91 -0.94 10.02
CA TRP A 30 3.19 -1.93 9.22
C TRP A 30 3.46 -1.83 7.71
N VAL A 31 3.99 -0.71 7.21
CA VAL A 31 4.39 -0.56 5.80
C VAL A 31 5.48 -1.55 5.40
N ILE A 32 6.26 -2.06 6.35
CA ILE A 32 7.34 -3.03 6.09
C ILE A 32 6.78 -4.31 5.43
N LYS A 33 5.59 -4.77 5.81
CA LYS A 33 4.96 -5.96 5.22
C LYS A 33 4.57 -5.77 3.74
N ASP A 34 4.35 -4.51 3.33
CA ASP A 34 3.99 -4.16 1.96
C ASP A 34 5.22 -4.05 1.05
N HIS A 35 6.44 -4.16 1.60
CA HIS A 35 7.65 -4.22 0.79
C HIS A 35 7.63 -5.48 -0.10
N PRO A 36 8.00 -5.38 -1.40
CA PRO A 36 7.87 -6.47 -2.37
C PRO A 36 8.48 -7.80 -1.91
N THR A 37 9.61 -7.75 -1.19
CA THR A 37 10.26 -8.95 -0.64
C THR A 37 9.35 -9.71 0.31
N TYR A 38 8.73 -9.01 1.28
CA TYR A 38 7.86 -9.62 2.28
C TYR A 38 6.49 -9.95 1.70
N TYR A 39 5.94 -9.07 0.89
CA TYR A 39 4.68 -9.29 0.21
C TYR A 39 4.72 -10.56 -0.67
N ASN A 40 5.78 -10.75 -1.44
CA ASN A 40 5.92 -11.95 -2.26
C ASN A 40 6.08 -13.22 -1.42
N VAL A 41 6.86 -13.16 -0.33
CA VAL A 41 6.99 -14.30 0.60
C VAL A 41 5.63 -14.62 1.25
N LEU A 42 4.90 -13.60 1.71
CA LEU A 42 3.56 -13.77 2.27
C LEU A 42 2.59 -14.32 1.22
N ARG A 43 2.62 -13.77 0.01
CA ARG A 43 1.80 -14.24 -1.08
C ARG A 43 2.06 -15.69 -1.46
N ASP A 44 3.30 -16.08 -1.58
CA ASP A 44 3.67 -17.39 -2.13
C ASP A 44 3.72 -18.50 -1.07
N LYS A 45 4.10 -18.17 0.16
CA LYS A 45 4.20 -19.13 1.27
C LYS A 45 2.96 -19.19 2.16
N LEU A 46 2.26 -18.06 2.32
CA LEU A 46 1.12 -17.93 3.22
C LEU A 46 -0.24 -17.92 2.49
N ARG A 47 -0.23 -18.19 1.19
CA ARG A 47 -1.44 -18.48 0.42
C ARG A 47 -1.54 -20.00 0.22
N PRO A 48 -1.99 -20.76 1.23
CA PRO A 48 -2.28 -22.17 1.00
C PRO A 48 -3.32 -22.24 -0.11
N LYS A 49 -2.93 -22.84 -1.23
CA LYS A 49 -3.84 -23.11 -2.33
C LYS A 49 -4.67 -24.32 -1.90
N LYS A 50 -5.96 -24.15 -1.75
CA LYS A 50 -6.90 -25.24 -1.53
C LYS A 50 -7.86 -25.37 -2.72
N GLN A 51 -8.44 -26.52 -2.88
CA GLN A 51 -9.53 -26.68 -3.84
C GLN A 51 -10.67 -25.73 -3.45
N ILE A 52 -11.22 -25.03 -4.44
CA ILE A 52 -12.32 -24.10 -4.23
C ILE A 52 -13.58 -24.88 -3.80
N GLU A 53 -14.22 -24.41 -2.74
CA GLU A 53 -15.48 -24.92 -2.25
C GLU A 53 -16.53 -23.81 -2.18
N VAL A 54 -17.81 -24.21 -2.21
CA VAL A 54 -18.92 -23.25 -1.98
C VAL A 54 -18.78 -22.69 -0.56
N GLY A 55 -18.90 -21.37 -0.44
CA GLY A 55 -18.65 -20.62 0.79
C GLY A 55 -17.23 -20.04 0.92
N ASP A 56 -16.31 -20.41 0.03
CA ASP A 56 -14.98 -19.83 0.03
C ASP A 56 -15.02 -18.35 -0.39
N ARG A 57 -14.14 -17.56 0.21
CA ARG A 57 -13.94 -16.16 -0.18
C ARG A 57 -12.84 -16.06 -1.22
N THR A 58 -13.13 -15.34 -2.30
CA THR A 58 -12.20 -15.00 -3.38
C THR A 58 -12.09 -13.49 -3.51
N GLU A 59 -11.19 -13.00 -4.37
CA GLU A 59 -11.12 -11.56 -4.72
C GLU A 59 -12.43 -11.01 -5.30
N ARG A 60 -13.27 -11.88 -5.82
CA ARG A 60 -14.54 -11.52 -6.49
C ARG A 60 -15.76 -11.72 -5.59
N GLY A 61 -15.56 -12.13 -4.34
CA GLY A 61 -16.61 -12.38 -3.37
C GLY A 61 -16.68 -13.83 -2.88
N GLU A 62 -17.79 -14.22 -2.26
CA GLU A 62 -18.04 -15.56 -1.76
C GLU A 62 -18.49 -16.49 -2.88
N VAL A 63 -17.94 -17.68 -2.94
CA VAL A 63 -18.33 -18.73 -3.91
C VAL A 63 -19.68 -19.27 -3.54
N VAL A 64 -20.68 -19.08 -4.40
CA VAL A 64 -22.06 -19.55 -4.17
C VAL A 64 -22.41 -20.78 -4.98
N GLU A 65 -21.68 -21.05 -6.07
CA GLU A 65 -21.91 -22.21 -6.94
C GLU A 65 -20.61 -22.58 -7.66
N ILE A 66 -20.39 -23.88 -7.79
CA ILE A 66 -19.31 -24.44 -8.61
C ILE A 66 -19.94 -25.38 -9.63
N GLY A 67 -19.74 -25.11 -10.90
CA GLY A 67 -20.20 -25.95 -12.01
C GLY A 67 -19.03 -26.51 -12.82
N ASP A 68 -19.37 -27.19 -13.93
CA ASP A 68 -18.36 -27.70 -14.84
C ASP A 68 -17.76 -26.53 -15.64
N GLY A 69 -16.51 -26.20 -15.32
CA GLY A 69 -15.76 -25.11 -15.96
C GLY A 69 -16.15 -23.69 -15.55
N TYR A 70 -16.98 -23.51 -14.52
CA TYR A 70 -17.31 -22.19 -14.00
C TYR A 70 -17.45 -22.11 -12.50
N ILE A 71 -17.29 -20.89 -11.97
CA ILE A 71 -17.51 -20.56 -10.56
C ILE A 71 -18.40 -19.31 -10.52
N LYS A 72 -19.44 -19.33 -9.71
CA LYS A 72 -20.24 -18.13 -9.39
C LYS A 72 -19.83 -17.58 -8.03
N THR A 73 -19.63 -16.27 -7.97
CA THR A 73 -19.42 -15.57 -6.71
C THR A 73 -20.46 -14.51 -6.49
N LYS A 74 -20.77 -14.29 -5.21
CA LYS A 74 -21.59 -13.22 -4.71
C LYS A 74 -20.69 -12.24 -3.96
N GLY A 75 -20.56 -11.03 -4.46
CA GLY A 75 -19.74 -9.97 -3.86
C GLY A 75 -20.52 -8.70 -3.61
N HIS A 76 -20.10 -7.95 -2.61
CA HIS A 76 -20.61 -6.60 -2.38
C HIS A 76 -19.74 -5.59 -3.13
N TRP A 77 -20.32 -4.94 -4.12
CA TRP A 77 -19.66 -3.85 -4.85
C TRP A 77 -20.54 -2.58 -4.74
N GLY A 78 -19.99 -1.55 -4.13
CA GLY A 78 -20.75 -0.32 -3.91
C GLY A 78 -21.93 -0.53 -2.95
N ASN A 79 -23.10 -0.12 -3.37
CA ASN A 79 -24.33 -0.17 -2.55
C ASN A 79 -25.21 -1.41 -2.78
N GLY A 80 -24.69 -2.46 -3.43
CA GLY A 80 -25.48 -3.65 -3.78
C GLY A 80 -24.72 -4.96 -3.77
N GLU A 81 -25.48 -6.07 -3.78
CA GLU A 81 -24.95 -7.41 -3.99
C GLU A 81 -24.89 -7.69 -5.50
N GLU A 82 -23.72 -7.96 -6.04
CA GLU A 82 -23.55 -8.34 -7.43
C GLU A 82 -23.19 -9.82 -7.52
N ILE A 83 -23.95 -10.59 -8.32
CA ILE A 83 -23.61 -11.98 -8.64
C ILE A 83 -22.80 -11.98 -9.93
N ARG A 84 -21.55 -12.42 -9.85
CA ARG A 84 -20.67 -12.58 -10.99
C ARG A 84 -20.42 -14.05 -11.28
N THR A 85 -20.39 -14.37 -12.56
CA THR A 85 -19.97 -15.68 -13.03
C THR A 85 -18.68 -15.49 -13.82
N TRP A 86 -17.68 -16.31 -13.54
CA TRP A 86 -16.50 -16.38 -14.38
C TRP A 86 -16.16 -17.84 -14.67
N THR A 87 -15.65 -18.06 -15.86
CA THR A 87 -15.06 -19.31 -16.26
C THR A 87 -13.58 -19.24 -15.98
N ASP A 88 -13.11 -20.02 -15.03
CA ASP A 88 -11.69 -20.10 -14.77
C ASP A 88 -11.30 -21.56 -14.52
N GLU A 89 -10.18 -21.97 -15.07
CA GLU A 89 -9.56 -23.27 -14.76
C GLU A 89 -9.02 -23.35 -13.33
N VAL A 90 -9.30 -22.33 -12.49
CA VAL A 90 -8.78 -22.22 -11.14
C VAL A 90 -9.48 -23.21 -10.22
N LYS A 91 -8.87 -24.39 -10.11
CA LYS A 91 -9.25 -25.42 -9.13
C LYS A 91 -8.78 -25.13 -7.71
N LEU A 92 -8.08 -24.02 -7.49
CA LEU A 92 -7.45 -23.69 -6.21
C LEU A 92 -7.76 -22.24 -5.82
N SER A 93 -8.29 -22.03 -4.63
CA SER A 93 -8.47 -20.71 -4.03
C SER A 93 -7.36 -20.37 -3.03
N ILE A 94 -7.25 -19.08 -2.74
CA ILE A 94 -6.43 -18.59 -1.64
C ILE A 94 -7.27 -18.70 -0.36
N ASP A 95 -6.69 -19.24 0.70
CA ASP A 95 -7.31 -19.13 2.01
C ASP A 95 -7.19 -17.71 2.54
N TYR A 96 -8.16 -16.87 2.17
CA TYR A 96 -8.21 -15.47 2.60
C TYR A 96 -8.38 -15.35 4.13
N GLY A 97 -9.02 -16.29 4.79
CA GLY A 97 -9.15 -16.30 6.25
C GLY A 97 -7.77 -16.39 6.92
N LEU A 98 -6.98 -17.38 6.54
CA LEU A 98 -5.62 -17.55 7.04
C LEU A 98 -4.71 -16.37 6.63
N TYR A 99 -4.83 -15.88 5.40
CA TYR A 99 -4.06 -14.72 4.93
C TYR A 99 -4.32 -13.48 5.79
N HIS A 100 -5.60 -13.18 6.06
CA HIS A 100 -5.95 -12.04 6.91
C HIS A 100 -5.49 -12.22 8.35
N GLN A 101 -5.63 -13.42 8.92
CA GLN A 101 -5.15 -13.71 10.26
C GLN A 101 -3.66 -13.45 10.39
N ILE A 102 -2.84 -13.98 9.49
CA ILE A 102 -1.38 -13.78 9.50
C ILE A 102 -1.01 -12.31 9.33
N ARG A 103 -1.72 -11.61 8.44
CA ARG A 103 -1.52 -10.18 8.24
C ARG A 103 -1.85 -9.38 9.51
N ASP A 104 -2.94 -9.69 10.19
CA ASP A 104 -3.35 -9.04 11.44
C ASP A 104 -2.36 -9.31 12.58
N GLU A 105 -1.83 -10.53 12.68
CA GLU A 105 -0.79 -10.89 13.64
C GLU A 105 0.50 -10.12 13.37
N ALA A 106 0.92 -10.00 12.10
CA ALA A 106 2.08 -9.21 11.72
C ALA A 106 1.89 -7.72 12.09
N ASP A 107 0.70 -7.14 11.82
CA ASP A 107 0.38 -5.76 12.20
C ASP A 107 0.44 -5.56 13.71
N LYS A 108 -0.05 -6.52 14.47
CA LYS A 108 0.02 -6.50 15.95
C LYS A 108 1.45 -6.49 16.43
N ILE A 109 2.29 -7.39 15.95
CA ILE A 109 3.71 -7.48 16.33
C ILE A 109 4.46 -6.19 16.00
N LEU A 110 4.23 -5.64 14.79
CA LEU A 110 4.88 -4.40 14.36
C LEU A 110 4.43 -3.20 15.20
N SER A 111 3.14 -3.13 15.55
CA SER A 111 2.60 -2.05 16.41
C SER A 111 3.12 -2.15 17.84
N GLU A 112 3.17 -3.35 18.42
CA GLU A 112 3.73 -3.59 19.74
C GLU A 112 5.24 -3.28 19.79
N GLY A 113 5.98 -3.69 18.74
CA GLY A 113 7.40 -3.37 18.60
C GLY A 113 7.65 -1.86 18.52
N ARG A 114 6.85 -1.16 17.71
CA ARG A 114 6.88 0.32 17.65
C ARG A 114 6.66 0.95 19.02
N ASN A 115 5.59 0.56 19.72
CA ASN A 115 5.24 1.15 21.01
C ASN A 115 6.33 0.93 22.07
N LYS A 116 6.98 -0.23 22.03
CA LYS A 116 8.15 -0.51 22.90
C LYS A 116 9.35 0.39 22.57
N LEU A 117 9.64 0.60 21.27
CA LEU A 117 10.75 1.46 20.86
C LEU A 117 10.52 2.93 21.20
N LEU A 118 9.28 3.40 21.00
CA LEU A 118 8.92 4.79 21.27
C LEU A 118 8.62 5.05 22.75
N GLN A 119 8.42 3.99 23.55
CA GLN A 119 7.94 4.07 24.95
C GLN A 119 6.58 4.79 25.06
N GLU A 120 5.75 4.66 24.04
CA GLU A 120 4.44 5.26 23.92
C GLU A 120 3.39 4.21 23.51
N ASP A 121 2.15 4.45 23.90
CA ASP A 121 1.01 3.57 23.56
C ASP A 121 0.19 4.19 22.43
N LEU A 122 0.70 4.08 21.22
CA LEU A 122 -0.03 4.46 20.02
C LEU A 122 -0.94 3.31 19.59
N GLY A 123 -2.18 3.62 19.23
CA GLY A 123 -3.13 2.64 18.68
C GLY A 123 -2.63 1.97 17.40
N LYS A 124 -3.20 0.82 17.05
CA LYS A 124 -2.77 -0.02 15.91
C LYS A 124 -2.55 0.77 14.61
N ASN A 125 -3.44 1.73 14.33
CA ASN A 125 -3.43 2.53 13.10
C ASN A 125 -3.03 3.99 13.35
N GLU A 126 -2.53 4.32 14.53
CA GLU A 126 -2.09 5.66 14.87
C GLU A 126 -0.65 5.89 14.42
N SER A 127 -0.36 7.13 14.10
CA SER A 127 0.96 7.57 13.68
C SER A 127 1.12 9.05 14.00
N TYR A 128 2.36 9.52 14.08
CA TYR A 128 2.63 10.95 14.18
C TYR A 128 2.22 11.70 12.91
N GLY A 129 1.80 12.94 13.05
CA GLY A 129 1.58 13.80 11.89
C GLY A 129 2.89 14.19 11.23
N ILE A 130 3.04 13.96 9.92
CA ILE A 130 4.27 14.27 9.17
C ILE A 130 4.72 15.73 9.31
N TYR A 131 3.79 16.64 9.59
CA TYR A 131 4.08 18.06 9.78
C TYR A 131 4.50 18.43 11.22
N ASN A 132 4.52 17.47 12.15
CA ASN A 132 4.91 17.72 13.54
C ASN A 132 6.43 17.68 13.69
N PRO A 133 7.11 18.84 13.82
CA PRO A 133 8.58 18.89 13.90
C PRO A 133 9.13 18.39 15.23
N ASN A 134 8.30 18.19 16.24
CA ASN A 134 8.74 17.75 17.56
C ASN A 134 8.87 16.23 17.66
N GLU A 135 8.11 15.49 16.82
CA GLU A 135 8.01 14.03 16.87
C GLU A 135 8.53 13.35 15.61
N VAL A 136 8.65 14.09 14.51
CA VAL A 136 9.09 13.56 13.22
C VAL A 136 10.39 14.19 12.79
N ASP A 137 11.41 13.35 12.61
CA ASP A 137 12.73 13.79 12.14
C ASP A 137 12.64 14.55 10.82
N GLU A 138 13.48 15.57 10.66
CA GLU A 138 13.47 16.41 9.45
C GLU A 138 13.73 15.60 8.18
N SER A 139 14.58 14.57 8.24
CA SER A 139 14.87 13.71 7.09
C SER A 139 13.63 12.97 6.58
N CYS A 140 12.73 12.54 7.48
CA CYS A 140 11.46 11.91 7.12
C CYS A 140 10.51 12.90 6.45
N ARG A 141 10.50 14.15 6.93
CA ARG A 141 9.71 15.24 6.35
C ARG A 141 10.25 15.65 4.96
N VAL A 142 11.58 15.71 4.81
CA VAL A 142 12.22 15.94 3.51
C VAL A 142 11.89 14.80 2.54
N ALA A 143 11.94 13.55 2.98
CA ALA A 143 11.56 12.40 2.16
C ALA A 143 10.11 12.50 1.69
N PHE A 144 9.19 12.87 2.58
CA PHE A 144 7.79 13.11 2.23
C PHE A 144 7.64 14.21 1.17
N ASP A 145 8.35 15.32 1.31
CA ASP A 145 8.30 16.43 0.37
C ASP A 145 8.82 16.02 -1.02
N LEU A 146 9.89 15.23 -1.07
CA LEU A 146 10.40 14.64 -2.32
C LEU A 146 9.34 13.77 -2.99
N ILE A 147 8.64 12.93 -2.23
CA ILE A 147 7.53 12.11 -2.74
C ILE A 147 6.44 12.98 -3.36
N GLN A 148 6.03 14.04 -2.66
CA GLN A 148 4.99 14.95 -3.15
C GLN A 148 5.36 15.55 -4.51
N VAL A 149 6.60 16.01 -4.66
CA VAL A 149 7.09 16.59 -5.91
C VAL A 149 7.14 15.55 -7.03
N ILE A 150 7.64 14.34 -6.76
CA ILE A 150 7.72 13.26 -7.75
C ILE A 150 6.32 12.82 -8.19
N ARG A 151 5.39 12.61 -7.24
CA ARG A 151 4.01 12.20 -7.53
C ARG A 151 3.27 13.24 -8.36
N HIS A 152 3.44 14.51 -8.03
CA HIS A 152 2.87 15.61 -8.78
C HIS A 152 3.38 15.64 -10.23
N GLU A 153 4.66 15.38 -10.44
CA GLU A 153 5.25 15.34 -11.79
C GLU A 153 4.70 14.16 -12.60
N PHE A 154 4.58 12.96 -12.01
CA PHE A 154 3.90 11.83 -12.65
C PHE A 154 2.43 12.14 -12.97
N TRP A 155 1.73 12.81 -12.05
CA TRP A 155 0.34 13.22 -12.28
C TRP A 155 0.22 14.18 -13.45
N LYS A 156 1.06 15.20 -13.55
CA LYS A 156 1.06 16.17 -14.67
C LYS A 156 1.25 15.50 -16.02
N ASN A 157 2.12 14.49 -16.07
CA ASN A 157 2.46 13.79 -17.30
C ASN A 157 1.49 12.61 -17.63
N ASN A 158 0.49 12.35 -16.79
CA ASN A 158 -0.52 11.33 -17.07
C ASN A 158 -1.63 11.92 -17.97
N PRO A 159 -1.81 11.43 -19.22
CA PRO A 159 -2.85 11.92 -20.12
C PRO A 159 -4.28 11.69 -19.57
N ASN A 160 -4.46 10.68 -18.72
CA ASN A 160 -5.74 10.32 -18.10
C ASN A 160 -5.86 10.85 -16.67
N ARG A 161 -5.13 11.91 -16.31
CA ARG A 161 -5.15 12.42 -14.95
C ARG A 161 -6.52 12.94 -14.53
N SER A 162 -6.93 12.60 -13.32
CA SER A 162 -8.09 13.25 -12.68
C SER A 162 -7.74 14.67 -12.30
N SER A 163 -8.73 15.57 -12.41
CA SER A 163 -8.56 16.99 -12.03
C SER A 163 -8.41 17.21 -10.53
N ILE A 164 -8.92 16.29 -9.71
CA ILE A 164 -8.92 16.39 -8.24
C ILE A 164 -8.37 15.10 -7.65
N THR A 165 -7.10 15.11 -7.25
CA THR A 165 -6.46 14.03 -6.51
C THR A 165 -5.47 14.63 -5.52
N VAL A 166 -4.98 13.82 -4.59
CA VAL A 166 -3.89 14.23 -3.66
C VAL A 166 -2.62 14.66 -4.40
N ASP A 167 -2.42 14.17 -5.63
CA ASP A 167 -1.25 14.46 -6.44
C ASP A 167 -1.41 15.75 -7.28
N SER A 168 -2.61 16.34 -7.33
CA SER A 168 -2.86 17.58 -8.07
C SER A 168 -2.24 18.82 -7.42
N SER A 169 -1.84 18.73 -6.17
CA SER A 169 -1.17 19.79 -5.41
C SER A 169 0.05 19.25 -4.66
N VAL A 170 0.99 20.14 -4.38
CA VAL A 170 2.21 19.80 -3.61
C VAL A 170 2.14 20.49 -2.26
N HIS A 171 2.04 19.71 -1.20
CA HIS A 171 2.05 20.20 0.17
C HIS A 171 3.38 19.84 0.82
N LEU A 172 4.21 20.84 1.08
CA LEU A 172 5.55 20.65 1.64
C LEU A 172 5.55 20.79 3.16
N SER A 173 6.30 19.92 3.82
CA SER A 173 6.43 19.85 5.28
C SER A 173 7.62 20.64 5.80
N THR A 174 8.59 20.99 4.94
CA THR A 174 9.79 21.75 5.30
C THR A 174 9.97 23.00 4.44
N LYS A 175 10.62 24.04 4.99
CA LYS A 175 10.89 25.28 4.25
C LYS A 175 11.93 25.11 3.12
N GLU A 176 12.85 24.17 3.27
CA GLU A 176 13.90 23.88 2.29
C GLU A 176 13.36 23.16 1.04
N SER A 177 12.23 22.47 1.19
CA SER A 177 11.63 21.63 0.15
C SER A 177 11.09 22.41 -1.04
N GLY A 178 10.84 23.70 -0.90
CA GLY A 178 10.47 24.58 -2.02
C GLY A 178 11.55 24.70 -3.12
N LYS A 179 12.77 24.19 -2.86
CA LYS A 179 13.87 24.13 -3.83
C LYS A 179 13.87 22.83 -4.64
N ILE A 180 13.05 21.85 -4.27
CA ILE A 180 12.99 20.54 -4.96
C ILE A 180 12.34 20.74 -6.32
N LYS A 181 12.98 20.20 -7.35
CA LYS A 181 12.46 20.17 -8.71
C LYS A 181 12.56 18.75 -9.25
N CYS A 182 11.49 18.29 -9.85
CA CYS A 182 11.43 17.05 -10.63
C CYS A 182 10.87 17.37 -12.00
N LYS A 183 11.41 16.76 -13.04
CA LYS A 183 10.94 16.87 -14.41
C LYS A 183 10.97 15.47 -15.03
N ILE A 184 9.90 15.10 -15.70
CA ILE A 184 9.78 13.88 -16.48
C ILE A 184 9.69 14.33 -17.95
N ASP A 185 10.57 13.80 -18.78
CA ASP A 185 10.59 14.06 -20.23
C ASP A 185 9.69 13.07 -20.99
#